data_4614244f54477019dc5615320c1dcee7
#
_entry.id   4614244f54477019dc5615320c1dcee7
#
_cell.length_a   1.000
_cell.length_b   1.000
_cell.length_c   1.000
_cell.angle_alpha   90.00
_cell.angle_beta   90.00
_cell.angle_gamma   90.00
#
_symmetry.space_group_name_H-M   'P 1'
#
loop_
_entity.id
_entity.type
_entity.pdbx_description
1 polymer ?
#
loop_
_entity_poly.entity_id
_entity_poly.type
_entity_poly.pdbx_seq_one_letter_code
_entity_poly.pdbx_strand_id
1 'polypeptide(L)'
;MAASLLPQVGAFATVARLARLLRVARLLSVSPELRLIITIMLHSIPSLGHVTLLLSLLLYVYGIIGYHFFHLHDPTHWGTLGRSLLTLFQMLTLEGWIEVQQVSLQAYPWAWIYYGSYIVIAVFVVINLFVAVVLNNMENARLEYELAENKRHPRHELLARIRAMSEELAHLERILRAEQTKENTEERE
;
A
#
# COMPACT_ATOMS: atom_id res chain seq x y z
N MET A 1 39.78 31.96 -19.69
CA MET A 1 38.57 31.12 -19.85
C MET A 1 38.69 29.72 -19.23
N ALA A 2 39.32 29.56 -18.08
CA ALA A 2 39.47 28.24 -17.45
C ALA A 2 38.88 28.14 -16.01
N ALA A 3 38.25 29.22 -15.51
CA ALA A 3 37.78 29.28 -14.11
C ALA A 3 36.32 28.90 -13.89
N SER A 4 35.52 28.63 -14.95
CA SER A 4 34.08 28.31 -14.85
C SER A 4 33.75 26.81 -14.71
N LEU A 5 34.79 25.94 -14.74
CA LEU A 5 34.59 24.48 -14.62
C LEU A 5 34.77 23.94 -13.17
N LEU A 6 35.25 24.78 -12.25
CA LEU A 6 35.54 24.35 -10.88
C LEU A 6 34.33 24.04 -9.99
N PRO A 7 33.15 24.68 -10.12
CA PRO A 7 32.01 24.34 -9.26
C PRO A 7 31.38 22.97 -9.57
N GLN A 8 31.49 22.49 -10.80
CA GLN A 8 30.93 21.19 -11.17
C GLN A 8 31.72 20.00 -10.61
N VAL A 9 33.04 20.13 -10.52
CA VAL A 9 33.90 19.06 -9.95
C VAL A 9 33.57 18.80 -8.47
N GLY A 10 33.26 19.86 -7.71
CA GLY A 10 32.82 19.73 -6.31
C GLY A 10 31.53 19.00 -6.15
N ALA A 11 30.55 19.26 -7.04
CA ALA A 11 29.26 18.55 -7.04
C ALA A 11 29.43 17.06 -7.37
N PHE A 12 30.24 16.72 -8.37
CA PHE A 12 30.54 15.30 -8.70
C PHE A 12 31.26 14.57 -7.57
N ALA A 13 32.21 15.23 -6.88
CA ALA A 13 32.87 14.64 -5.73
C ALA A 13 31.89 14.36 -4.57
N THR A 14 30.91 15.22 -4.35
CA THR A 14 29.85 15.04 -3.34
C THR A 14 28.93 13.89 -3.73
N VAL A 15 28.48 13.83 -4.99
CA VAL A 15 27.68 12.71 -5.52
C VAL A 15 28.45 11.39 -5.41
N ALA A 16 29.73 11.37 -5.72
CA ALA A 16 30.58 10.18 -5.56
C ALA A 16 30.74 9.74 -4.10
N ARG A 17 30.75 10.69 -3.14
CA ARG A 17 30.70 10.36 -1.70
C ARG A 17 29.36 9.77 -1.31
N LEU A 18 28.25 10.34 -1.78
CA LEU A 18 26.91 9.81 -1.54
C LEU A 18 26.73 8.42 -2.15
N ALA A 19 27.28 8.17 -3.35
CA ALA A 19 27.27 6.85 -3.98
C ALA A 19 27.98 5.77 -3.12
N ARG A 20 28.97 6.17 -2.29
CA ARG A 20 29.58 5.23 -1.34
C ARG A 20 28.61 4.81 -0.23
N LEU A 21 27.67 5.70 0.17
CA LEU A 21 26.64 5.39 1.16
C LEU A 21 25.63 4.37 0.61
N LEU A 22 25.40 4.35 -0.71
CA LEU A 22 24.58 3.30 -1.35
C LEU A 22 25.18 1.90 -1.19
N ARG A 23 26.45 1.80 -0.76
CA ARG A 23 27.03 0.51 -0.39
C ARG A 23 26.34 -0.13 0.79
N VAL A 24 25.70 0.67 1.68
CA VAL A 24 24.85 0.18 2.77
C VAL A 24 23.61 -0.54 2.22
N ALA A 25 23.10 -0.13 1.04
CA ALA A 25 22.01 -0.85 0.38
C ALA A 25 22.37 -2.32 0.03
N ARG A 26 23.69 -2.68 0.03
CA ARG A 26 24.11 -4.08 -0.11
C ARG A 26 23.66 -4.95 1.07
N LEU A 27 23.43 -4.35 2.26
CA LEU A 27 22.86 -5.07 3.41
C LEU A 27 21.45 -5.59 3.12
N LEU A 28 20.69 -4.88 2.28
CA LEU A 28 19.35 -5.29 1.84
C LEU A 28 19.38 -6.56 0.98
N SER A 29 20.49 -6.80 0.27
CA SER A 29 20.66 -8.00 -0.55
C SER A 29 21.19 -9.20 0.24
N VAL A 30 21.73 -8.99 1.44
CA VAL A 30 22.31 -10.04 2.29
C VAL A 30 21.26 -10.66 3.20
N SER A 31 20.28 -9.89 3.69
CA SER A 31 19.21 -10.41 4.55
C SER A 31 17.95 -10.74 3.74
N PRO A 32 17.53 -12.02 3.68
CA PRO A 32 16.30 -12.42 2.99
C PRO A 32 15.06 -11.81 3.64
N GLU A 33 15.08 -11.60 4.96
CA GLU A 33 13.98 -10.99 5.73
C GLU A 33 13.76 -9.52 5.33
N LEU A 34 14.86 -8.74 5.25
CA LEU A 34 14.79 -7.33 4.80
C LEU A 34 14.31 -7.24 3.35
N ARG A 35 14.74 -8.15 2.49
CA ARG A 35 14.27 -8.20 1.10
C ARG A 35 12.77 -8.48 1.03
N LEU A 36 12.27 -9.41 1.83
CA LEU A 36 10.85 -9.73 1.91
C LEU A 36 10.03 -8.50 2.34
N ILE A 37 10.45 -7.82 3.42
CA ILE A 37 9.77 -6.62 3.91
C ILE A 37 9.73 -5.53 2.83
N ILE A 38 10.85 -5.25 2.16
CA ILE A 38 10.92 -4.25 1.10
C ILE A 38 10.05 -4.66 -0.09
N THR A 39 10.05 -5.92 -0.47
CA THR A 39 9.22 -6.43 -1.57
C THR A 39 7.73 -6.22 -1.25
N ILE A 40 7.28 -6.55 -0.05
CA ILE A 40 5.89 -6.33 0.40
C ILE A 40 5.56 -4.83 0.36
N MET A 41 6.45 -3.97 0.88
CA MET A 41 6.25 -2.52 0.85
C MET A 41 6.14 -1.98 -0.58
N LEU A 42 7.01 -2.41 -1.48
CA LEU A 42 6.99 -1.98 -2.89
C LEU A 42 5.73 -2.46 -3.63
N HIS A 43 5.23 -3.66 -3.33
CA HIS A 43 3.97 -4.16 -3.90
C HIS A 43 2.73 -3.40 -3.39
N SER A 44 2.82 -2.77 -2.23
CA SER A 44 1.74 -1.94 -1.68
C SER A 44 1.65 -0.55 -2.34
N ILE A 45 2.73 -0.06 -2.99
CA ILE A 45 2.77 1.27 -3.63
C ILE A 45 1.71 1.47 -4.72
N PRO A 46 1.46 0.53 -5.66
CA PRO A 46 0.48 0.74 -6.71
C PRO A 46 -0.94 0.99 -6.20
N SER A 47 -1.33 0.33 -5.11
CA SER A 47 -2.65 0.52 -4.50
C SER A 47 -2.83 1.92 -3.91
N LEU A 48 -1.73 2.58 -3.51
CA LEU A 48 -1.72 3.94 -2.98
C LEU A 48 -1.75 5.02 -4.06
N GLY A 49 -1.47 4.66 -5.33
CA GLY A 49 -1.29 5.60 -6.44
C GLY A 49 -2.51 6.51 -6.65
N HIS A 50 -3.72 5.97 -6.62
CA HIS A 50 -4.96 6.74 -6.82
C HIS A 50 -5.19 7.77 -5.70
N VAL A 51 -4.90 7.39 -4.45
CA VAL A 51 -5.07 8.30 -3.30
C VAL A 51 -4.00 9.37 -3.29
N THR A 52 -2.75 9.01 -3.64
CA THR A 52 -1.66 9.98 -3.82
C THR A 52 -1.98 10.98 -4.91
N LEU A 53 -2.58 10.53 -6.02
CA LEU A 53 -3.04 11.41 -7.09
C LEU A 53 -4.12 12.39 -6.59
N LEU A 54 -5.13 11.89 -5.87
CA LEU A 54 -6.20 12.72 -5.29
C LEU A 54 -5.62 13.75 -4.31
N LEU A 55 -4.71 13.34 -3.45
CA LEU A 55 -4.03 14.22 -2.51
C LEU A 55 -3.19 15.29 -3.23
N SER A 56 -2.47 14.91 -4.28
CA SER A 56 -1.69 15.84 -5.09
C SER A 56 -2.59 16.86 -5.79
N LEU A 57 -3.76 16.44 -6.28
CA LEU A 57 -4.75 17.33 -6.86
C LEU A 57 -5.32 18.31 -5.83
N LEU A 58 -5.62 17.81 -4.62
CA LEU A 58 -6.08 18.66 -3.50
C LEU A 58 -5.04 19.73 -3.17
N LEU A 59 -3.77 19.32 -2.97
CA LEU A 59 -2.66 20.24 -2.71
C LEU A 59 -2.50 21.27 -3.82
N TYR A 60 -2.61 20.86 -5.08
CA TYR A 60 -2.46 21.75 -6.22
C TYR A 60 -3.60 22.80 -6.26
N VAL A 61 -4.84 22.37 -6.14
CA VAL A 61 -6.00 23.28 -6.17
C VAL A 61 -5.93 24.29 -5.01
N TYR A 62 -5.73 23.81 -3.78
CA TYR A 62 -5.56 24.69 -2.63
C TYR A 62 -4.30 25.55 -2.75
N GLY A 63 -3.22 25.03 -3.32
CA GLY A 63 -1.99 25.78 -3.57
C GLY A 63 -2.20 26.99 -4.48
N ILE A 64 -2.96 26.83 -5.56
CA ILE A 64 -3.31 27.93 -6.46
C ILE A 64 -4.20 28.94 -5.75
N ILE A 65 -5.21 28.48 -5.03
CA ILE A 65 -6.15 29.35 -4.28
C ILE A 65 -5.38 30.13 -3.21
N GLY A 66 -4.55 29.47 -2.43
CA GLY A 66 -3.74 30.10 -1.39
C GLY A 66 -2.74 31.09 -1.94
N TYR A 67 -2.04 30.74 -3.03
CA TYR A 67 -1.20 31.69 -3.73
C TYR A 67 -1.98 32.93 -4.17
N HIS A 68 -3.13 32.76 -4.81
CA HIS A 68 -3.92 33.85 -5.33
C HIS A 68 -4.36 34.84 -4.24
N PHE A 69 -4.77 34.33 -3.08
CA PHE A 69 -5.30 35.18 -2.02
C PHE A 69 -4.21 35.76 -1.10
N PHE A 70 -3.15 35.01 -0.81
CA PHE A 70 -2.27 35.35 0.31
C PHE A 70 -0.86 35.80 -0.13
N HIS A 71 -0.45 35.65 -1.41
CA HIS A 71 0.92 35.92 -1.86
C HIS A 71 1.42 37.36 -1.56
N LEU A 72 0.52 38.34 -1.56
CA LEU A 72 0.89 39.74 -1.29
C LEU A 72 1.13 40.00 0.19
N HIS A 73 0.42 39.33 1.08
CA HIS A 73 0.46 39.58 2.52
C HIS A 73 1.42 38.63 3.24
N ASP A 74 1.59 37.43 2.74
CA ASP A 74 2.50 36.44 3.27
C ASP A 74 3.31 35.77 2.14
N PRO A 75 4.29 36.51 1.57
CA PRO A 75 5.13 35.96 0.50
C PRO A 75 6.06 34.84 0.96
N THR A 76 6.25 34.69 2.28
CA THR A 76 7.08 33.63 2.85
C THR A 76 6.45 32.27 2.60
N HIS A 77 5.16 32.11 2.85
CA HIS A 77 4.43 30.86 2.70
C HIS A 77 3.73 30.76 1.34
N TRP A 78 3.26 31.87 0.76
CA TRP A 78 2.40 31.90 -0.42
C TRP A 78 3.00 32.63 -1.62
N GLY A 79 4.26 33.10 -1.55
CA GLY A 79 4.88 33.94 -2.60
C GLY A 79 5.15 33.25 -3.93
N THR A 80 5.13 31.92 -3.99
CA THR A 80 5.21 31.11 -5.22
C THR A 80 4.39 29.87 -5.07
N LEU A 81 3.94 29.26 -6.19
CA LEU A 81 3.21 27.98 -6.15
C LEU A 81 3.99 26.89 -5.42
N GLY A 82 5.32 26.81 -5.62
CA GLY A 82 6.16 25.86 -4.91
C GLY A 82 6.15 26.04 -3.40
N ARG A 83 6.19 27.30 -2.91
CA ARG A 83 6.06 27.60 -1.48
C ARG A 83 4.69 27.26 -0.96
N SER A 84 3.64 27.59 -1.71
CA SER A 84 2.25 27.25 -1.35
C SER A 84 2.06 25.74 -1.19
N LEU A 85 2.59 24.95 -2.12
CA LEU A 85 2.55 23.48 -2.04
C LEU A 85 3.32 22.95 -0.84
N LEU A 86 4.50 23.53 -0.54
CA LEU A 86 5.31 23.13 0.61
C LEU A 86 4.59 23.46 1.93
N THR A 87 3.97 24.65 2.02
CA THR A 87 3.19 25.09 3.17
C THR A 87 2.00 24.17 3.40
N LEU A 88 1.26 23.83 2.34
CA LEU A 88 0.12 22.90 2.43
C LEU A 88 0.59 21.50 2.79
N PHE A 89 1.71 21.03 2.25
CA PHE A 89 2.29 19.74 2.63
C PHE A 89 2.66 19.70 4.12
N GLN A 90 3.23 20.79 4.66
CA GLN A 90 3.47 20.91 6.10
C GLN A 90 2.17 20.87 6.90
N MET A 91 1.14 21.62 6.47
CA MET A 91 -0.18 21.62 7.12
C MET A 91 -0.87 20.24 7.05
N LEU A 92 -0.58 19.42 6.02
CA LEU A 92 -1.09 18.05 5.93
C LEU A 92 -0.64 17.18 7.11
N THR A 93 0.54 17.47 7.67
CA THR A 93 1.03 16.83 8.89
C THR A 93 0.44 17.43 10.17
N LEU A 94 -0.50 18.36 10.05
CA LEU A 94 -1.12 19.13 11.13
C LEU A 94 -0.13 20.01 11.91
N GLU A 95 1.02 20.32 11.30
CA GLU A 95 2.07 21.12 11.90
C GLU A 95 2.03 22.56 11.37
N GLY A 96 2.19 23.55 12.27
CA GLY A 96 2.38 24.97 11.92
C GLY A 96 1.19 25.68 11.24
N TRP A 97 0.04 25.03 11.08
CA TRP A 97 -1.08 25.62 10.36
C TRP A 97 -1.73 26.82 11.08
N ILE A 98 -1.65 26.84 12.42
CA ILE A 98 -2.21 27.92 13.23
C ILE A 98 -1.42 29.22 13.01
N GLU A 99 -0.10 29.12 12.99
CA GLU A 99 0.79 30.28 12.80
C GLU A 99 0.58 30.91 11.42
N VAL A 100 0.54 30.09 10.37
CA VAL A 100 0.29 30.57 8.99
C VAL A 100 -1.12 31.15 8.85
N GLN A 101 -2.11 30.53 9.48
CA GLN A 101 -3.48 31.05 9.51
C GLN A 101 -3.54 32.42 10.20
N GLN A 102 -2.87 32.60 11.34
CA GLN A 102 -2.90 33.85 12.08
C GLN A 102 -2.36 35.03 11.26
N VAL A 103 -1.29 34.82 10.48
CA VAL A 103 -0.79 35.84 9.57
C VAL A 103 -1.84 36.21 8.52
N SER A 104 -2.49 35.22 7.93
CA SER A 104 -3.51 35.45 6.91
C SER A 104 -4.79 36.09 7.48
N LEU A 105 -5.17 35.78 8.72
CA LEU A 105 -6.34 36.39 9.41
C LEU A 105 -6.18 37.88 9.67
N GLN A 106 -4.95 38.37 9.82
CA GLN A 106 -4.71 39.84 9.98
C GLN A 106 -5.13 40.62 8.75
N ALA A 107 -4.99 40.03 7.56
CA ALA A 107 -5.40 40.64 6.30
C ALA A 107 -6.83 40.30 5.89
N TYR A 108 -7.24 39.04 6.13
CA TYR A 108 -8.53 38.51 5.66
C TYR A 108 -9.24 37.73 6.77
N PRO A 109 -10.26 38.33 7.44
CA PRO A 109 -11.01 37.66 8.51
C PRO A 109 -11.68 36.35 8.10
N TRP A 110 -11.97 36.14 6.80
CA TRP A 110 -12.55 34.91 6.26
C TRP A 110 -11.53 33.78 6.01
N ALA A 111 -10.23 34.06 6.16
CA ALA A 111 -9.18 33.09 5.90
C ALA A 111 -9.35 31.77 6.69
N TRP A 112 -10.00 31.81 7.87
CA TRP A 112 -10.28 30.62 8.66
C TRP A 112 -11.09 29.55 7.87
N ILE A 113 -11.96 29.98 6.94
CA ILE A 113 -12.77 29.06 6.10
C ILE A 113 -11.83 28.28 5.17
N TYR A 114 -10.87 28.99 4.56
CA TYR A 114 -9.88 28.36 3.67
C TYR A 114 -9.04 27.32 4.42
N TYR A 115 -8.45 27.70 5.55
CA TYR A 115 -7.61 26.80 6.35
C TYR A 115 -8.42 25.67 6.96
N GLY A 116 -9.58 25.96 7.52
CA GLY A 116 -10.48 24.97 8.11
C GLY A 116 -10.96 23.95 7.09
N SER A 117 -11.40 24.40 5.91
CA SER A 117 -11.82 23.47 4.84
C SER A 117 -10.68 22.59 4.35
N TYR A 118 -9.47 23.16 4.18
CA TYR A 118 -8.30 22.40 3.80
C TYR A 118 -7.99 21.29 4.82
N ILE A 119 -7.89 21.64 6.11
CA ILE A 119 -7.57 20.68 7.18
C ILE A 119 -8.60 19.57 7.24
N VAL A 120 -9.91 19.92 7.22
CA VAL A 120 -10.98 18.90 7.28
C VAL A 120 -10.89 17.92 6.10
N ILE A 121 -10.74 18.44 4.88
CA ILE A 121 -10.66 17.61 3.69
C ILE A 121 -9.35 16.78 3.67
N ALA A 122 -8.22 17.40 4.01
CA ALA A 122 -6.92 16.75 4.04
C ALA A 122 -6.89 15.61 5.06
N VAL A 123 -7.35 15.85 6.29
CA VAL A 123 -7.45 14.83 7.34
C VAL A 123 -8.38 13.70 6.91
N PHE A 124 -9.55 14.04 6.33
CA PHE A 124 -10.47 13.04 5.81
C PHE A 124 -9.82 12.14 4.74
N VAL A 125 -9.09 12.73 3.78
CA VAL A 125 -8.37 11.98 2.74
C VAL A 125 -7.28 11.10 3.34
N VAL A 126 -6.49 11.62 4.30
CA VAL A 126 -5.42 10.86 4.96
C VAL A 126 -5.97 9.70 5.78
N ILE A 127 -7.06 9.91 6.53
CA ILE A 127 -7.69 8.83 7.30
C ILE A 127 -8.24 7.76 6.37
N ASN A 128 -8.93 8.14 5.29
CA ASN A 128 -9.43 7.17 4.31
C ASN A 128 -8.30 6.40 3.63
N LEU A 129 -7.16 7.05 3.35
CA LEU A 129 -5.96 6.38 2.86
C LEU A 129 -5.47 5.32 3.86
N PHE A 130 -5.35 5.69 5.13
CA PHE A 130 -4.92 4.78 6.19
C PHE A 130 -5.84 3.56 6.30
N VAL A 131 -7.16 3.79 6.33
CA VAL A 131 -8.17 2.72 6.36
C VAL A 131 -8.05 1.81 5.13
N ALA A 132 -7.92 2.39 3.93
CA ALA A 132 -7.77 1.63 2.69
C ALA A 132 -6.51 0.73 2.69
N VAL A 133 -5.38 1.24 3.20
CA VAL A 133 -4.14 0.46 3.33
C VAL A 133 -4.31 -0.69 4.32
N VAL A 134 -4.91 -0.42 5.48
CA VAL A 134 -5.14 -1.45 6.52
C VAL A 134 -6.05 -2.55 5.98
N LEU A 135 -7.19 -2.18 5.36
CA LEU A 135 -8.14 -3.16 4.81
C LEU A 135 -7.51 -4.01 3.70
N ASN A 136 -6.77 -3.39 2.77
CA ASN A 136 -6.10 -4.12 1.70
C ASN A 136 -5.07 -5.12 2.25
N ASN A 137 -4.31 -4.74 3.28
CA ASN A 137 -3.34 -5.64 3.91
C ASN A 137 -4.03 -6.79 4.65
N MET A 138 -5.18 -6.54 5.30
CA MET A 138 -5.96 -7.59 5.95
C MET A 138 -6.56 -8.58 4.93
N GLU A 139 -7.06 -8.07 3.80
CA GLU A 139 -7.61 -8.92 2.73
C GLU A 139 -6.53 -9.80 2.10
N ASN A 140 -5.35 -9.24 1.81
CA ASN A 140 -4.22 -10.02 1.31
C ASN A 140 -3.76 -11.11 2.29
N ALA A 141 -3.66 -10.78 3.59
CA ALA A 141 -3.31 -11.75 4.62
C ALA A 141 -4.36 -12.87 4.75
N ARG A 142 -5.65 -12.51 4.61
CA ARG A 142 -6.75 -13.49 4.62
C ARG A 142 -6.69 -14.43 3.42
N LEU A 143 -6.46 -13.88 2.22
CA LEU A 143 -6.31 -14.68 1.00
C LEU A 143 -5.11 -15.63 1.08
N GLU A 144 -3.97 -15.17 1.60
CA GLU A 144 -2.80 -16.02 1.83
C GLU A 144 -3.12 -17.16 2.81
N TYR A 145 -3.84 -16.87 3.88
CA TYR A 145 -4.27 -17.87 4.84
C TYR A 145 -5.21 -18.91 4.22
N GLU A 146 -6.23 -18.46 3.49
CA GLU A 146 -7.19 -19.34 2.79
C GLU A 146 -6.49 -20.21 1.74
N LEU A 147 -5.53 -19.66 0.99
CA LEU A 147 -4.73 -20.41 0.03
C LEU A 147 -3.80 -21.43 0.71
N ALA A 148 -3.24 -21.11 1.86
CA ALA A 148 -2.40 -22.02 2.64
C ALA A 148 -3.22 -23.16 3.23
N GLU A 149 -4.42 -22.88 3.72
CA GLU A 149 -5.36 -23.85 4.25
C GLU A 149 -5.90 -24.77 3.14
N ASN A 150 -6.28 -24.21 2.00
CA ASN A 150 -6.76 -24.97 0.84
C ASN A 150 -5.65 -25.88 0.25
N LYS A 151 -4.38 -25.50 0.35
CA LYS A 151 -3.26 -26.38 -0.02
C LYS A 151 -3.06 -27.55 0.96
N ARG A 152 -3.49 -27.43 2.20
CA ARG A 152 -3.39 -28.49 3.22
C ARG A 152 -4.55 -29.50 3.12
N HIS A 153 -5.75 -29.04 2.79
CA HIS A 153 -6.96 -29.85 2.74
C HIS A 153 -7.15 -30.77 1.53
N PRO A 154 -6.77 -30.44 0.28
CA PRO A 154 -7.11 -31.28 -0.86
C PRO A 154 -6.55 -32.67 -0.76
N ARG A 155 -5.40 -32.86 -0.13
CA ARG A 155 -4.79 -34.18 0.02
C ARG A 155 -5.52 -35.05 1.03
N HIS A 156 -5.99 -34.49 2.13
CA HIS A 156 -6.80 -35.20 3.15
C HIS A 156 -8.19 -35.52 2.65
N GLU A 157 -8.83 -34.59 1.96
CA GLU A 157 -10.16 -34.80 1.37
C GLU A 157 -10.14 -35.81 0.23
N LEU A 158 -9.15 -35.74 -0.66
CA LEU A 158 -8.94 -36.75 -1.70
C LEU A 158 -8.68 -38.12 -1.11
N LEU A 159 -7.85 -38.24 -0.07
CA LEU A 159 -7.60 -39.52 0.61
C LEU A 159 -8.85 -40.05 1.30
N ALA A 160 -9.69 -39.19 1.89
CA ALA A 160 -10.94 -39.57 2.49
C ALA A 160 -11.94 -40.07 1.43
N ARG A 161 -12.07 -39.40 0.28
CA ARG A 161 -12.89 -39.83 -0.85
C ARG A 161 -12.41 -41.14 -1.44
N ILE A 162 -11.10 -41.31 -1.62
CA ILE A 162 -10.56 -42.59 -2.12
C ILE A 162 -10.83 -43.73 -1.17
N ARG A 163 -10.73 -43.53 0.14
CA ARG A 163 -11.10 -44.55 1.15
C ARG A 163 -12.57 -44.88 1.11
N ALA A 164 -13.46 -43.91 1.07
CA ALA A 164 -14.89 -44.14 0.96
C ALA A 164 -15.27 -44.94 -0.30
N MET A 165 -14.69 -44.57 -1.46
CA MET A 165 -14.88 -45.33 -2.70
C MET A 165 -14.34 -46.76 -2.62
N SER A 166 -13.20 -46.98 -1.97
CA SER A 166 -12.63 -48.31 -1.80
C SER A 166 -13.49 -49.23 -0.88
N GLU A 167 -14.08 -48.65 0.15
CA GLU A 167 -15.03 -49.37 1.03
C GLU A 167 -16.33 -49.75 0.30
N GLU A 168 -16.83 -48.84 -0.54
CA GLU A 168 -18.02 -49.06 -1.35
C GLU A 168 -17.80 -50.17 -2.40
N LEU A 169 -16.65 -50.14 -3.08
CA LEU A 169 -16.25 -51.21 -3.99
C LEU A 169 -16.14 -52.57 -3.29
N ALA A 170 -15.50 -52.61 -2.12
CA ALA A 170 -15.37 -53.85 -1.34
C ALA A 170 -16.74 -54.37 -0.84
N HIS A 171 -17.71 -53.49 -0.63
CA HIS A 171 -19.07 -53.88 -0.30
C HIS A 171 -19.81 -54.48 -1.51
N LEU A 172 -19.71 -53.87 -2.68
CA LEU A 172 -20.28 -54.37 -3.93
C LEU A 172 -19.68 -55.72 -4.34
N GLU A 173 -18.36 -55.88 -4.22
CA GLU A 173 -17.74 -57.19 -4.46
C GLU A 173 -18.28 -58.30 -3.55
N ARG A 174 -18.54 -58.02 -2.29
CA ARG A 174 -19.13 -58.98 -1.37
C ARG A 174 -20.53 -59.40 -1.77
N ILE A 175 -21.34 -58.45 -2.23
CA ILE A 175 -22.71 -58.73 -2.71
C ILE A 175 -22.64 -59.62 -3.97
N LEU A 176 -21.84 -59.28 -4.95
CA LEU A 176 -21.70 -60.04 -6.19
C LEU A 176 -21.21 -61.46 -5.94
N ARG A 177 -20.24 -61.66 -5.05
CA ARG A 177 -19.78 -62.98 -4.66
C ARG A 177 -20.89 -63.80 -3.95
N ALA A 178 -21.71 -63.15 -3.13
CA ALA A 178 -22.84 -63.83 -2.48
C ALA A 178 -23.95 -64.25 -3.47
N GLU A 179 -24.21 -63.41 -4.49
CA GLU A 179 -25.14 -63.76 -5.58
C GLU A 179 -24.63 -64.90 -6.44
N GLN A 180 -23.35 -64.85 -6.87
CA GLN A 180 -22.74 -65.94 -7.63
C GLN A 180 -22.73 -67.28 -6.86
N THR A 181 -22.58 -67.25 -5.55
CA THR A 181 -22.62 -68.43 -4.72
C THR A 181 -24.03 -69.02 -4.64
N LYS A 182 -25.05 -68.18 -4.62
CA LYS A 182 -26.46 -68.64 -4.65
C LYS A 182 -26.81 -69.26 -6.01
N GLU A 183 -26.46 -68.62 -7.10
CA GLU A 183 -26.72 -69.11 -8.46
C GLU A 183 -26.04 -70.43 -8.73
N ASN A 184 -24.81 -70.63 -8.31
CA ASN A 184 -24.09 -71.90 -8.40
C ASN A 184 -24.66 -73.04 -7.49
N THR A 185 -25.46 -72.70 -6.45
CA THR A 185 -26.09 -73.65 -5.56
C THR A 185 -27.42 -74.13 -6.15
N GLU A 186 -28.19 -73.23 -6.77
CA GLU A 186 -29.39 -73.49 -7.47
C GLU A 186 -29.25 -74.32 -8.75
N GLU A 187 -28.10 -74.17 -9.45
CA GLU A 187 -27.80 -74.99 -10.63
C GLU A 187 -27.33 -76.43 -10.27
N ARG A 188 -27.10 -76.75 -9.01
CA ARG A 188 -26.65 -78.06 -8.55
C ARG A 188 -27.70 -78.90 -7.88
N GLU A 189 -28.92 -78.39 -7.66
CA GLU A 189 -30.10 -79.09 -7.19
C GLU A 189 -31.03 -79.50 -8.37
#